data_f81f89330800ee63146545db978d05df
#
_entry.id   f81f89330800ee63146545db978d05df
#
_cell.length_a   1.000
_cell.length_b   1.000
_cell.length_c   1.000
_cell.angle_alpha   90.00
_cell.angle_beta   90.00
_cell.angle_gamma   90.00
#
_symmetry.space_group_name_H-M   'P 1'
#
loop_
_entity.id
_entity.type
_entity.pdbx_description
1 polymer ?
#
loop_
_entity_poly.entity_id
_entity_poly.type
_entity_poly.pdbx_seq_one_letter_code
_entity_poly.pdbx_strand_id
1 'polypeptide(L)'
;MYKILLITCFSIMAFAGFAQKEPPETLDEYKKEYNERIKKDNLAGIYIPKDLNDAFVELNKKIADKDKDKFKSLSEDEAAHKLFFSLGRWIVVNWGFDGGSRLSHSFKGLGLFHPEDMSTFIIRAYHRKLNNKDLAMSELIKTIVTARKTTRAADLKDAPVLHEEVRKIPKKKSK
;
A
#
# COMPACT_ATOMS: atom_id res chain seq x y z
N MET A 1 65.36 13.62 22.75
CA MET A 1 64.58 14.15 21.60
C MET A 1 63.84 13.00 20.92
N TYR A 2 62.60 12.73 21.31
CA TYR A 2 61.79 11.68 20.68
C TYR A 2 60.89 12.34 19.65
N LYS A 3 61.05 11.98 18.37
CA LYS A 3 60.19 12.39 17.29
C LYS A 3 58.93 11.47 17.34
N ILE A 4 57.79 12.04 17.73
CA ILE A 4 56.49 11.40 17.69
C ILE A 4 56.03 11.44 16.25
N LEU A 5 56.01 10.28 15.60
CA LEU A 5 55.45 10.09 14.26
C LEU A 5 53.94 9.90 14.41
N LEU A 6 53.18 10.96 14.14
CA LEU A 6 51.72 10.92 14.08
C LEU A 6 51.31 10.23 12.78
N ILE A 7 50.98 8.95 12.86
CA ILE A 7 50.33 8.20 11.79
C ILE A 7 48.84 8.54 11.83
N THR A 8 48.42 9.47 11.00
CA THR A 8 47.00 9.73 10.72
C THR A 8 46.45 8.58 9.89
N CYS A 9 45.82 7.62 10.53
CA CYS A 9 44.99 6.60 9.89
C CYS A 9 43.72 7.31 9.33
N PHE A 10 43.79 7.72 8.07
CA PHE A 10 42.63 8.20 7.33
C PHE A 10 41.77 6.98 7.00
N SER A 11 40.82 6.66 7.86
CA SER A 11 39.80 5.64 7.61
C SER A 11 38.91 6.12 6.49
N ILE A 12 39.17 5.66 5.26
CA ILE A 12 38.24 5.78 4.15
C ILE A 12 37.06 4.87 4.47
N MET A 13 36.04 5.42 5.14
CA MET A 13 34.71 4.82 5.15
C MET A 13 34.22 4.81 3.71
N ALA A 14 34.35 3.66 3.07
CA ALA A 14 33.63 3.38 1.84
C ALA A 14 32.12 3.39 2.19
N PHE A 15 31.48 4.52 2.02
CA PHE A 15 30.03 4.58 1.90
C PHE A 15 29.68 3.71 0.69
N ALA A 16 29.36 2.45 0.93
CA ALA A 16 28.61 1.65 -0.05
C ALA A 16 27.29 2.38 -0.22
N GLY A 17 27.27 3.31 -1.18
CA GLY A 17 26.06 3.98 -1.60
C GLY A 17 25.08 2.89 -2.01
N PHE A 18 24.04 2.69 -1.23
CA PHE A 18 22.84 2.05 -1.73
C PHE A 18 22.40 2.91 -2.91
N ALA A 19 22.75 2.47 -4.10
CA ALA A 19 22.27 3.10 -5.33
C ALA A 19 20.75 2.99 -5.27
N GLN A 20 20.09 4.06 -4.85
CA GLN A 20 18.65 4.16 -4.97
C GLN A 20 18.39 4.08 -6.47
N LYS A 21 17.72 3.00 -6.88
CA LYS A 21 17.30 2.86 -8.25
C LYS A 21 16.45 4.07 -8.61
N GLU A 22 16.83 4.80 -9.64
CA GLU A 22 16.05 5.93 -10.12
C GLU A 22 14.63 5.46 -10.50
N PRO A 23 13.60 6.28 -10.25
CA PRO A 23 12.25 5.94 -10.65
C PRO A 23 12.17 5.81 -12.18
N PRO A 24 11.30 4.92 -12.70
CA PRO A 24 11.16 4.73 -14.13
C PRO A 24 10.72 6.04 -14.81
N GLU A 25 11.43 6.44 -15.85
CA GLU A 25 11.14 7.67 -16.60
C GLU A 25 10.06 7.46 -17.66
N THR A 26 9.88 6.23 -18.13
CA THR A 26 8.94 5.89 -19.19
C THR A 26 7.87 4.90 -18.72
N LEU A 27 6.71 4.93 -19.39
CA LEU A 27 5.63 3.98 -19.13
C LEU A 27 6.07 2.51 -19.37
N ASP A 28 6.94 2.28 -20.33
CA ASP A 28 7.39 0.92 -20.65
C ASP A 28 8.38 0.39 -19.62
N GLU A 29 9.24 1.24 -19.09
CA GLU A 29 10.08 0.91 -17.93
C GLU A 29 9.24 0.60 -16.70
N TYR A 30 8.23 1.44 -16.40
CA TYR A 30 7.30 1.18 -15.31
C TYR A 30 6.60 -0.17 -15.46
N LYS A 31 6.07 -0.50 -16.64
CA LYS A 31 5.44 -1.80 -16.91
C LYS A 31 6.41 -2.96 -16.74
N LYS A 32 7.64 -2.83 -17.23
CA LYS A 32 8.68 -3.84 -17.08
C LYS A 32 8.97 -4.08 -15.59
N GLU A 33 9.23 -3.02 -14.83
CA GLU A 33 9.49 -3.12 -13.39
C GLU A 33 8.32 -3.73 -12.63
N TYR A 34 7.11 -3.28 -12.91
CA TYR A 34 5.90 -3.83 -12.33
C TYR A 34 5.79 -5.35 -12.60
N ASN A 35 5.98 -5.78 -13.84
CA ASN A 35 5.91 -7.18 -14.24
C ASN A 35 7.01 -8.05 -13.59
N GLU A 36 8.16 -7.48 -13.29
CA GLU A 36 9.21 -8.15 -12.53
C GLU A 36 8.87 -8.24 -11.04
N ARG A 37 8.33 -7.16 -10.45
CA ARG A 37 8.00 -7.09 -9.02
C ARG A 37 6.88 -8.04 -8.62
N ILE A 38 5.83 -8.15 -9.44
CA ILE A 38 4.67 -9.02 -9.14
C ILE A 38 4.99 -10.51 -9.17
N LYS A 39 6.15 -10.91 -9.71
CA LYS A 39 6.63 -12.30 -9.73
C LYS A 39 7.50 -12.65 -8.53
N LYS A 40 7.99 -11.64 -7.81
CA LYS A 40 8.93 -11.83 -6.69
C LYS A 40 8.16 -12.17 -5.42
N ASP A 41 8.66 -13.14 -4.68
CA ASP A 41 8.21 -13.50 -3.34
C ASP A 41 8.88 -12.67 -2.24
N ASN A 42 10.00 -11.98 -2.56
CA ASN A 42 10.68 -11.06 -1.67
C ASN A 42 10.96 -9.72 -2.39
N LEU A 43 10.68 -8.63 -1.70
CA LEU A 43 11.02 -7.27 -2.13
C LEU A 43 11.83 -6.59 -1.03
N ALA A 44 13.02 -6.09 -1.37
CA ALA A 44 13.94 -5.46 -0.40
C ALA A 44 14.16 -6.31 0.88
N GLY A 45 14.26 -7.64 0.73
CA GLY A 45 14.47 -8.56 1.86
C GLY A 45 13.20 -8.89 2.66
N ILE A 46 12.05 -8.35 2.30
CA ILE A 46 10.77 -8.59 2.97
C ILE A 46 9.95 -9.58 2.14
N TYR A 47 9.50 -10.65 2.79
CA TYR A 47 8.57 -11.59 2.18
C TYR A 47 7.23 -10.94 1.88
N ILE A 48 6.76 -11.11 0.66
CA ILE A 48 5.47 -10.60 0.20
C ILE A 48 4.49 -11.77 0.16
N PRO A 49 3.36 -11.71 0.86
CA PRO A 49 2.34 -12.75 0.76
C PRO A 49 1.83 -12.90 -0.68
N LYS A 50 1.51 -14.14 -1.08
CA LYS A 50 0.96 -14.40 -2.42
C LYS A 50 -0.53 -14.09 -2.53
N ASP A 51 -1.27 -14.26 -1.43
CA ASP A 51 -2.71 -14.07 -1.34
C ASP A 51 -3.13 -13.66 0.09
N LEU A 52 -4.44 -13.49 0.30
CA LEU A 52 -5.00 -13.06 1.59
C LEU A 52 -4.73 -14.09 2.72
N ASN A 53 -4.79 -15.38 2.44
CA ASN A 53 -4.54 -16.41 3.46
C ASN A 53 -3.09 -16.40 3.91
N ASP A 54 -2.17 -16.22 2.97
CA ASP A 54 -0.75 -16.10 3.26
C ASP A 54 -0.45 -14.80 4.02
N ALA A 55 -1.17 -13.71 3.71
CA ALA A 55 -1.11 -12.47 4.49
C ALA A 55 -1.54 -12.69 5.95
N PHE A 56 -2.55 -13.50 6.21
CA PHE A 56 -2.95 -13.85 7.57
C PHE A 56 -1.87 -14.63 8.31
N VAL A 57 -1.19 -15.56 7.63
CA VAL A 57 -0.05 -16.31 8.22
C VAL A 57 1.07 -15.34 8.63
N GLU A 58 1.42 -14.40 7.76
CA GLU A 58 2.47 -13.42 8.06
C GLU A 58 2.06 -12.45 9.19
N LEU A 59 0.82 -12.00 9.23
CA LEU A 59 0.30 -11.18 10.32
C LEU A 59 0.31 -11.93 11.65
N ASN A 60 -0.07 -13.21 11.65
CA ASN A 60 -0.04 -14.05 12.84
C ASN A 60 1.37 -14.21 13.43
N LYS A 61 2.41 -14.27 12.58
CA LYS A 61 3.82 -14.32 13.01
C LYS A 61 4.30 -13.00 13.60
N LYS A 62 3.80 -11.87 13.09
CA LYS A 62 4.29 -10.52 13.41
C LYS A 62 3.57 -9.86 14.59
N ILE A 63 2.30 -10.19 14.80
CA ILE A 63 1.46 -9.58 15.83
C ILE A 63 1.43 -10.50 17.06
N ALA A 64 1.83 -9.95 18.22
CA ALA A 64 1.79 -10.69 19.47
C ALA A 64 0.35 -11.04 19.88
N ASP A 65 0.16 -12.17 20.57
CA ASP A 65 -1.18 -12.65 20.95
C ASP A 65 -1.97 -11.63 21.77
N LYS A 66 -1.31 -10.96 22.72
CA LYS A 66 -1.90 -9.87 23.51
C LYS A 66 -2.49 -8.74 22.64
N ASP A 67 -1.85 -8.42 21.52
CA ASP A 67 -2.32 -7.37 20.63
C ASP A 67 -3.40 -7.88 19.68
N LYS A 68 -3.36 -9.18 19.32
CA LYS A 68 -4.47 -9.84 18.62
C LYS A 68 -5.74 -9.84 19.46
N ASP A 69 -5.64 -10.09 20.79
CA ASP A 69 -6.79 -10.07 21.68
C ASP A 69 -7.41 -8.68 21.79
N LYS A 70 -6.58 -7.64 21.90
CA LYS A 70 -7.06 -6.25 21.83
C LYS A 70 -7.73 -5.93 20.51
N PHE A 71 -7.12 -6.37 19.40
CA PHE A 71 -7.67 -6.17 18.07
C PHE A 71 -9.03 -6.86 17.88
N LYS A 72 -9.16 -8.10 18.37
CA LYS A 72 -10.44 -8.84 18.35
C LYS A 72 -11.55 -8.16 19.14
N SER A 73 -11.22 -7.49 20.25
CA SER A 73 -12.19 -6.83 21.13
C SER A 73 -12.80 -5.55 20.55
N LEU A 74 -12.18 -4.97 19.51
CA LEU A 74 -12.72 -3.81 18.81
C LEU A 74 -13.89 -4.23 17.90
N SER A 75 -14.75 -3.28 17.55
CA SER A 75 -15.61 -3.44 16.38
C SER A 75 -14.78 -3.44 15.10
N GLU A 76 -15.28 -4.05 14.01
CA GLU A 76 -14.56 -4.10 12.73
C GLU A 76 -14.22 -2.71 12.19
N ASP A 77 -15.13 -1.76 12.34
CA ASP A 77 -14.93 -0.37 11.90
C ASP A 77 -13.90 0.37 12.75
N GLU A 78 -13.94 0.21 14.07
CA GLU A 78 -12.91 0.78 14.96
C GLU A 78 -11.54 0.18 14.68
N ALA A 79 -11.46 -1.13 14.48
CA ALA A 79 -10.22 -1.82 14.15
C ALA A 79 -9.60 -1.27 12.86
N ALA A 80 -10.41 -1.14 11.81
CA ALA A 80 -9.97 -0.58 10.54
C ALA A 80 -9.50 0.88 10.68
N HIS A 81 -10.27 1.72 11.38
CA HIS A 81 -9.94 3.13 11.56
C HIS A 81 -8.68 3.33 12.43
N LYS A 82 -8.61 2.69 13.60
CA LYS A 82 -7.49 2.84 14.55
C LYS A 82 -6.17 2.32 13.99
N LEU A 83 -6.22 1.25 13.19
CA LEU A 83 -5.00 0.63 12.65
C LEU A 83 -4.62 1.11 11.25
N PHE A 84 -5.41 2.00 10.65
CA PHE A 84 -5.13 2.52 9.30
C PHE A 84 -3.74 3.15 9.18
N PHE A 85 -3.40 4.09 10.07
CA PHE A 85 -2.12 4.80 10.04
C PHE A 85 -0.94 4.00 10.61
N SER A 86 -1.17 2.92 11.31
CA SER A 86 -0.14 2.04 11.86
C SER A 86 0.03 0.77 11.00
N LEU A 87 -0.78 -0.26 11.25
CA LEU A 87 -0.71 -1.53 10.53
C LEU A 87 -1.02 -1.36 9.04
N GLY A 88 -2.01 -0.54 8.68
CA GLY A 88 -2.36 -0.28 7.28
C GLY A 88 -1.19 0.34 6.51
N ARG A 89 -0.57 1.38 7.07
CA ARG A 89 0.61 2.00 6.48
C ARG A 89 1.80 1.04 6.41
N TRP A 90 2.01 0.24 7.47
CA TRP A 90 3.05 -0.78 7.48
C TRP A 90 2.85 -1.79 6.34
N ILE A 91 1.63 -2.28 6.13
CA ILE A 91 1.26 -3.20 5.04
C ILE A 91 1.58 -2.57 3.68
N VAL A 92 1.11 -1.36 3.41
CA VAL A 92 1.33 -0.68 2.12
C VAL A 92 2.81 -0.57 1.79
N VAL A 93 3.62 -0.11 2.74
CA VAL A 93 5.06 0.10 2.54
C VAL A 93 5.81 -1.22 2.44
N ASN A 94 5.66 -2.11 3.43
CA ASN A 94 6.48 -3.31 3.52
C ASN A 94 6.08 -4.38 2.50
N TRP A 95 4.80 -4.46 2.14
CA TRP A 95 4.37 -5.38 1.08
C TRP A 95 4.34 -4.74 -0.30
N GLY A 96 4.89 -3.53 -0.45
CA GLY A 96 5.23 -2.89 -1.71
C GLY A 96 4.03 -2.56 -2.61
N PHE A 97 2.92 -2.09 -2.03
CA PHE A 97 1.68 -1.87 -2.79
C PHE A 97 1.78 -0.72 -3.78
N ASP A 98 2.51 0.35 -3.45
CA ASP A 98 2.66 1.53 -4.31
C ASP A 98 3.38 1.19 -5.62
N GLY A 99 4.49 0.48 -5.55
CA GLY A 99 5.26 0.06 -6.74
C GLY A 99 4.77 -1.24 -7.39
N GLY A 100 3.73 -1.85 -6.83
CA GLY A 100 3.26 -3.16 -7.25
C GLY A 100 4.02 -4.32 -6.59
N SER A 101 3.28 -5.32 -6.16
CA SER A 101 3.78 -6.58 -5.62
C SER A 101 2.83 -7.71 -5.99
N ARG A 102 3.24 -8.98 -5.78
CA ARG A 102 2.37 -10.12 -6.10
C ARG A 102 1.04 -10.07 -5.34
N LEU A 103 1.04 -9.61 -4.08
CA LEU A 103 -0.18 -9.47 -3.29
C LEU A 103 -1.08 -8.34 -3.81
N SER A 104 -0.51 -7.16 -4.09
CA SER A 104 -1.29 -6.06 -4.66
C SER A 104 -1.82 -6.39 -6.05
N HIS A 105 -1.07 -7.16 -6.85
CA HIS A 105 -1.54 -7.65 -8.14
C HIS A 105 -2.73 -8.59 -8.00
N SER A 106 -2.69 -9.53 -7.05
CA SER A 106 -3.82 -10.40 -6.70
C SER A 106 -5.06 -9.60 -6.33
N PHE A 107 -4.91 -8.56 -5.50
CA PHE A 107 -6.03 -7.70 -5.09
C PHE A 107 -6.59 -6.82 -6.21
N LYS A 108 -5.75 -6.38 -7.15
CA LYS A 108 -6.24 -5.71 -8.37
C LYS A 108 -7.15 -6.63 -9.18
N GLY A 109 -6.86 -7.93 -9.24
CA GLY A 109 -7.73 -8.93 -9.84
C GLY A 109 -9.11 -9.07 -9.15
N LEU A 110 -9.20 -8.69 -7.87
CA LEU A 110 -10.45 -8.65 -7.11
C LEU A 110 -11.17 -7.29 -7.18
N GLY A 111 -10.62 -6.30 -7.89
CA GLY A 111 -11.21 -4.97 -8.04
C GLY A 111 -10.75 -3.93 -7.02
N LEU A 112 -9.72 -4.22 -6.21
CA LEU A 112 -9.08 -3.26 -5.32
C LEU A 112 -7.86 -2.65 -6.04
N PHE A 113 -7.91 -1.35 -6.35
CA PHE A 113 -6.85 -0.68 -7.11
C PHE A 113 -6.00 0.27 -6.27
N HIS A 114 -6.51 0.73 -5.14
CA HIS A 114 -5.82 1.68 -4.27
C HIS A 114 -5.11 0.98 -3.11
N PRO A 115 -3.84 1.29 -2.83
CA PRO A 115 -3.06 0.68 -1.74
C PRO A 115 -3.76 0.73 -0.38
N GLU A 116 -4.40 1.86 -0.05
CA GLU A 116 -5.13 2.05 1.20
C GLU A 116 -6.37 1.15 1.29
N ASP A 117 -7.09 0.95 0.17
CA ASP A 117 -8.24 0.05 0.13
C ASP A 117 -7.80 -1.40 0.32
N MET A 118 -6.66 -1.79 -0.28
CA MET A 118 -6.07 -3.12 -0.11
C MET A 118 -5.68 -3.35 1.35
N SER A 119 -5.02 -2.38 2.01
CA SER A 119 -4.64 -2.51 3.41
C SER A 119 -5.85 -2.53 4.34
N THR A 120 -6.87 -1.71 4.09
CA THR A 120 -8.15 -1.72 4.81
C THR A 120 -8.86 -3.06 4.66
N PHE A 121 -8.88 -3.61 3.45
CA PHE A 121 -9.42 -4.94 3.18
C PHE A 121 -8.72 -6.03 4.00
N ILE A 122 -7.39 -6.03 4.05
CA ILE A 122 -6.62 -6.98 4.86
C ILE A 122 -6.97 -6.84 6.34
N ILE A 123 -7.00 -5.62 6.88
CA ILE A 123 -7.29 -5.37 8.30
C ILE A 123 -8.68 -5.90 8.66
N ARG A 124 -9.71 -5.58 7.88
CA ARG A 124 -11.08 -6.03 8.11
C ARG A 124 -11.22 -7.53 7.97
N ALA A 125 -10.64 -8.12 6.91
CA ALA A 125 -10.65 -9.55 6.70
C ALA A 125 -9.91 -10.31 7.80
N TYR A 126 -8.78 -9.78 8.28
CA TYR A 126 -8.04 -10.37 9.40
C TYR A 126 -8.82 -10.29 10.71
N HIS A 127 -9.51 -9.17 10.97
CA HIS A 127 -10.41 -9.03 12.12
C HIS A 127 -11.53 -10.08 12.08
N ARG A 128 -12.17 -10.28 10.93
CA ARG A 128 -13.18 -11.32 10.73
C ARG A 128 -12.61 -12.72 10.98
N LYS A 129 -11.43 -13.00 10.41
CA LYS A 129 -10.73 -14.28 10.59
C LYS A 129 -10.44 -14.60 12.06
N LEU A 130 -9.92 -13.63 12.82
CA LEU A 130 -9.62 -13.81 14.25
C LEU A 130 -10.89 -14.01 15.09
N ASN A 131 -12.01 -13.44 14.68
CA ASN A 131 -13.31 -13.58 15.33
C ASN A 131 -14.15 -14.74 14.79
N ASN A 132 -13.57 -15.61 13.96
CA ASN A 132 -14.26 -16.76 13.32
C ASN A 132 -15.54 -16.35 12.54
N LYS A 133 -15.55 -15.14 11.97
CA LYS A 133 -16.64 -14.64 11.13
C LYS A 133 -16.41 -15.00 9.67
N ASP A 134 -17.48 -15.06 8.89
CA ASP A 134 -17.38 -15.17 7.43
C ASP A 134 -16.62 -13.94 6.87
N LEU A 135 -15.69 -14.20 5.97
CA LEU A 135 -14.94 -13.14 5.33
C LEU A 135 -15.80 -12.26 4.42
N ALA A 136 -16.84 -12.84 3.79
CA ALA A 136 -17.76 -12.17 2.87
C ALA A 136 -17.01 -11.23 1.91
N MET A 137 -15.97 -11.75 1.25
CA MET A 137 -14.95 -10.97 0.53
C MET A 137 -15.55 -10.02 -0.51
N SER A 138 -16.51 -10.51 -1.31
CA SER A 138 -17.14 -9.70 -2.36
C SER A 138 -17.91 -8.50 -1.81
N GLU A 139 -18.62 -8.70 -0.70
CA GLU A 139 -19.37 -7.64 -0.01
C GLU A 139 -18.41 -6.62 0.62
N LEU A 140 -17.38 -7.11 1.29
CA LEU A 140 -16.37 -6.27 1.92
C LEU A 140 -15.65 -5.37 0.90
N ILE A 141 -15.25 -5.94 -0.24
CA ILE A 141 -14.64 -5.18 -1.34
C ILE A 141 -15.61 -4.13 -1.87
N LYS A 142 -16.87 -4.51 -2.11
CA LYS A 142 -17.90 -3.57 -2.58
C LYS A 142 -18.08 -2.41 -1.60
N THR A 143 -18.13 -2.68 -0.31
CA THR A 143 -18.27 -1.66 0.74
C THR A 143 -17.09 -0.68 0.71
N ILE A 144 -15.85 -1.18 0.67
CA ILE A 144 -14.64 -0.35 0.65
C ILE A 144 -14.59 0.54 -0.60
N VAL A 145 -14.81 -0.05 -1.78
CA VAL A 145 -14.79 0.70 -3.05
C VAL A 145 -15.90 1.75 -3.11
N THR A 146 -17.10 1.44 -2.59
CA THR A 146 -18.22 2.39 -2.54
C THR A 146 -17.90 3.54 -1.60
N ALA A 147 -17.39 3.27 -0.40
CA ALA A 147 -16.98 4.29 0.56
C ALA A 147 -15.96 5.27 -0.05
N ARG A 148 -14.92 4.78 -0.71
CA ARG A 148 -13.95 5.63 -1.42
C ARG A 148 -14.60 6.52 -2.49
N LYS A 149 -15.51 5.96 -3.28
CA LYS A 149 -16.22 6.74 -4.32
C LYS A 149 -17.05 7.86 -3.72
N THR A 150 -17.73 7.58 -2.61
CA THR A 150 -18.57 8.56 -1.90
C THR A 150 -17.72 9.69 -1.32
N THR A 151 -16.62 9.35 -0.61
CA THR A 151 -15.69 10.35 -0.07
C THR A 151 -15.13 11.23 -1.18
N ARG A 152 -14.61 10.63 -2.26
CA ARG A 152 -14.08 11.40 -3.39
C ARG A 152 -15.11 12.31 -4.05
N ALA A 153 -16.37 11.86 -4.15
CA ALA A 153 -17.44 12.68 -4.72
C ALA A 153 -17.80 13.87 -3.81
N ALA A 154 -17.72 13.70 -2.48
CA ALA A 154 -17.90 14.79 -1.53
C ALA A 154 -16.73 15.79 -1.63
N ASP A 155 -15.49 15.33 -1.60
CA ASP A 155 -14.29 16.18 -1.73
C ASP A 155 -14.32 17.01 -3.01
N LEU A 156 -14.77 16.43 -4.13
CA LEU A 156 -14.89 17.14 -5.42
C LEU A 156 -15.98 18.21 -5.41
N LYS A 157 -17.07 18.03 -4.64
CA LYS A 157 -18.14 19.05 -4.53
C LYS A 157 -17.68 20.25 -3.72
N ASP A 158 -16.86 20.00 -2.69
CA ASP A 158 -16.38 21.03 -1.78
C ASP A 158 -15.05 21.66 -2.26
N ALA A 159 -14.48 21.16 -3.36
CA ALA A 159 -13.23 21.67 -3.92
C ALA A 159 -13.44 23.08 -4.51
N PRO A 160 -12.57 24.06 -4.20
CA PRO A 160 -12.64 25.38 -4.78
C PRO A 160 -12.35 25.32 -6.29
N VAL A 161 -13.15 26.03 -7.10
CA VAL A 161 -12.88 26.17 -8.53
C VAL A 161 -11.67 27.06 -8.73
N LEU A 162 -10.55 26.45 -9.11
CA LEU A 162 -9.27 27.18 -9.32
C LEU A 162 -9.22 27.89 -10.68
N HIS A 163 -9.88 27.35 -11.68
CA HIS A 163 -9.96 27.90 -13.04
C HIS A 163 -11.18 27.39 -13.76
N GLU A 164 -11.90 28.29 -14.45
CA GLU A 164 -13.06 27.93 -15.28
C GLU A 164 -12.77 28.34 -16.74
N GLU A 165 -12.72 27.37 -17.65
CA GLU A 165 -12.61 27.59 -19.08
C GLU A 165 -13.95 27.34 -19.78
N VAL A 166 -14.61 28.41 -20.21
CA VAL A 166 -15.86 28.30 -20.94
C VAL A 166 -15.59 28.15 -22.44
N ARG A 167 -15.74 26.95 -23.00
CA ARG A 167 -15.65 26.69 -24.42
C ARG A 167 -17.04 26.86 -25.07
N LYS A 168 -17.18 27.81 -25.96
CA LYS A 168 -18.40 27.96 -26.80
C LYS A 168 -18.45 26.80 -27.80
N ILE A 169 -19.39 25.90 -27.62
CA ILE A 169 -19.66 24.83 -28.59
C ILE A 169 -20.24 25.47 -29.86
N PRO A 170 -19.61 25.34 -31.04
CA PRO A 170 -20.17 25.89 -32.28
C PRO A 170 -21.50 25.23 -32.60
N LYS A 171 -22.55 26.03 -32.79
CA LYS A 171 -23.87 25.52 -33.19
C LYS A 171 -23.72 24.80 -34.52
N LYS A 172 -24.10 23.51 -34.58
CA LYS A 172 -24.18 22.74 -35.80
C LYS A 172 -25.18 23.44 -36.74
N LYS A 173 -24.70 23.97 -37.88
CA LYS A 173 -25.61 24.50 -38.92
C LYS A 173 -26.43 23.33 -39.45
N SER A 174 -27.72 23.33 -39.17
CA SER A 174 -28.66 22.45 -39.84
C SER A 174 -28.73 22.86 -41.33
N LYS A 175 -28.43 21.90 -42.22
CA LYS A 175 -28.73 22.00 -43.65
C LYS A 175 -30.16 21.60 -43.87
#